data_078526aadf5bff0d27bd557c702233a2
#
_entry.id   078526aadf5bff0d27bd557c702233a2
#
_cell.length_a   1.000
_cell.length_b   1.000
_cell.length_c   1.000
_cell.angle_alpha   90.00
_cell.angle_beta   90.00
_cell.angle_gamma   90.00
#
_symmetry.space_group_name_H-M   'P 1'
#
loop_
_entity.id
_entity.type
_entity.pdbx_description
1 polymer ?
#
loop_
_entity_poly.entity_id
_entity_poly.type
_entity_poly.pdbx_seq_one_letter_code
_entity_poly.pdbx_strand_id
1 'polypeptide(L)'
;RKKQFANVIITSVLEHPSVLEVMRYLETQGFILKYVNVTPNGQIDINHLEQLMTDNVGLVTCMYVNNVMGQIQPIKEIGSLLKQYPKAHFHVDGVQALGKIPMQLENVNSVSFSGHKFNGLKGQGILIIDNKEKIEPTVFGGGQEYGIRSGTVNLAMNVSLVKAMEI
;
A
#
# COMPACT_ATOMS: atom_id res chain seq x y z
N ARG A 1 -22.00 16.05 12.41
CA ARG A 1 -20.91 15.58 13.31
C ARG A 1 -19.72 15.28 12.40
N LYS A 2 -18.69 16.13 12.42
CA LYS A 2 -17.39 15.78 11.83
C LYS A 2 -16.89 14.55 12.59
N LYS A 3 -16.86 13.39 11.95
CA LYS A 3 -16.13 12.23 12.47
C LYS A 3 -14.68 12.70 12.63
N GLN A 4 -14.14 12.57 13.82
CA GLN A 4 -12.70 12.76 14.04
C GLN A 4 -11.99 11.59 13.38
N PHE A 5 -11.60 11.78 12.12
CA PHE A 5 -10.79 10.80 11.40
C PHE A 5 -9.36 10.94 11.91
N ALA A 6 -8.71 9.80 12.06
CA ALA A 6 -7.27 9.77 12.22
C ALA A 6 -6.64 10.46 11.00
N ASN A 7 -5.89 11.53 11.21
CA ASN A 7 -5.39 12.39 10.13
C ASN A 7 -3.87 12.34 9.95
N VAL A 8 -3.18 11.47 10.70
CA VAL A 8 -1.75 11.27 10.56
C VAL A 8 -1.49 10.14 9.57
N ILE A 9 -0.59 10.38 8.62
CA ILE A 9 -0.09 9.40 7.66
C ILE A 9 1.39 9.20 7.93
N ILE A 10 1.84 7.94 8.00
CA ILE A 10 3.25 7.59 8.11
C ILE A 10 3.68 6.87 6.84
N THR A 11 4.79 7.31 6.26
CA THR A 11 5.41 6.71 5.08
C THR A 11 6.94 6.75 5.19
N SER A 12 7.65 6.19 4.22
CA SER A 12 9.12 6.30 4.14
C SER A 12 9.56 7.20 2.98
N VAL A 13 10.78 7.71 3.06
CA VAL A 13 11.41 8.42 1.93
C VAL A 13 11.80 7.48 0.78
N LEU A 14 11.75 6.16 1.02
CA LEU A 14 12.13 5.13 0.06
C LEU A 14 11.02 4.78 -0.92
N GLU A 15 9.80 5.28 -0.69
CA GLU A 15 8.65 4.98 -1.53
C GLU A 15 8.82 5.44 -2.98
N HIS A 16 8.18 4.71 -3.89
CA HIS A 16 8.09 5.12 -5.29
C HIS A 16 7.32 6.45 -5.41
N PRO A 17 7.61 7.30 -6.41
CA PRO A 17 6.88 8.55 -6.64
C PRO A 17 5.34 8.39 -6.73
N SER A 18 4.84 7.25 -7.21
CA SER A 18 3.39 6.97 -7.22
C SER A 18 2.74 6.96 -5.83
N VAL A 19 3.51 6.70 -4.78
CA VAL A 19 3.07 6.79 -3.38
C VAL A 19 3.38 8.18 -2.84
N LEU A 20 4.63 8.65 -2.97
CA LEU A 20 5.07 9.92 -2.38
C LEU A 20 4.26 11.13 -2.87
N GLU A 21 3.94 11.20 -4.16
CA GLU A 21 3.15 12.31 -4.70
C GLU A 21 1.72 12.31 -4.17
N VAL A 22 1.13 11.12 -3.97
CA VAL A 22 -0.19 11.02 -3.32
C VAL A 22 -0.11 11.46 -1.87
N MET A 23 0.95 11.10 -1.14
CA MET A 23 1.13 11.52 0.25
C MET A 23 1.28 13.04 0.35
N ARG A 24 2.08 13.67 -0.53
CA ARG A 24 2.23 15.13 -0.61
C ARG A 24 0.92 15.82 -0.94
N TYR A 25 0.15 15.26 -1.87
CA TYR A 25 -1.19 15.78 -2.16
C TYR A 25 -2.09 15.72 -0.93
N LEU A 26 -2.13 14.62 -0.20
CA LEU A 26 -2.92 14.50 1.02
C LEU A 26 -2.50 15.50 2.10
N GLU A 27 -1.20 15.81 2.20
CA GLU A 27 -0.71 16.87 3.09
C GLU A 27 -1.33 18.22 2.74
N THR A 28 -1.48 18.56 1.44
CA THR A 28 -2.19 19.78 1.03
C THR A 28 -3.68 19.76 1.37
N GLN A 29 -4.26 18.59 1.60
CA GLN A 29 -5.65 18.41 2.03
C GLN A 29 -5.82 18.43 3.57
N GLY A 30 -4.75 18.72 4.34
CA GLY A 30 -4.79 18.87 5.78
C GLY A 30 -4.46 17.60 6.58
N PHE A 31 -3.98 16.55 5.92
CA PHE A 31 -3.39 15.41 6.62
C PHE A 31 -1.98 15.77 7.14
N ILE A 32 -1.58 15.14 8.23
CA ILE A 32 -0.24 15.31 8.81
C ILE A 32 0.64 14.17 8.30
N LEU A 33 1.59 14.51 7.45
CA LEU A 33 2.53 13.54 6.89
C LEU A 33 3.77 13.42 7.78
N LYS A 34 4.12 12.18 8.14
CA LYS A 34 5.33 11.85 8.89
C LYS A 34 6.16 10.84 8.11
N TYR A 35 7.47 11.04 8.12
CA TYR A 35 8.40 10.11 7.50
C TYR A 35 9.10 9.27 8.58
N VAL A 36 9.02 7.95 8.43
CA VAL A 36 9.79 7.04 9.27
C VAL A 36 11.25 7.01 8.81
N ASN A 37 12.16 6.96 9.77
CA ASN A 37 13.59 6.81 9.49
C ASN A 37 13.89 5.45 8.85
N VAL A 38 15.02 5.38 8.17
CA VAL A 38 15.56 4.15 7.61
C VAL A 38 16.93 3.87 8.22
N THR A 39 17.23 2.60 8.38
CA THR A 39 18.53 2.11 8.86
C THR A 39 19.59 2.30 7.75
N PRO A 40 20.88 2.20 8.08
CA PRO A 40 21.95 2.25 7.06
C PRO A 40 21.79 1.20 5.94
N ASN A 41 21.09 0.09 6.22
CA ASN A 41 20.81 -0.95 5.23
C ASN A 41 19.59 -0.63 4.34
N GLY A 42 18.93 0.52 4.53
CA GLY A 42 17.76 0.93 3.77
C GLY A 42 16.45 0.24 4.20
N GLN A 43 16.38 -0.32 5.41
CA GLN A 43 15.15 -0.83 6.01
C GLN A 43 14.48 0.23 6.88
N ILE A 44 13.16 0.17 6.98
CA ILE A 44 12.40 0.99 7.92
C ILE A 44 12.88 0.70 9.35
N ASP A 45 13.16 1.77 10.10
CA ASP A 45 13.49 1.69 11.52
C ASP A 45 12.21 1.48 12.33
N ILE A 46 12.03 0.24 12.82
CA ILE A 46 10.85 -0.16 13.59
C ILE A 46 10.73 0.64 14.89
N ASN A 47 11.85 0.94 15.56
CA ASN A 47 11.83 1.70 16.81
C ASN A 47 11.35 3.14 16.56
N HIS A 48 11.80 3.75 15.46
CA HIS A 48 11.31 5.07 15.10
C HIS A 48 9.85 5.03 14.64
N LEU A 49 9.43 3.98 13.91
CA LEU A 49 8.02 3.80 13.56
C LEU A 49 7.15 3.73 14.82
N GLU A 50 7.53 2.96 15.82
CA GLU A 50 6.83 2.85 17.11
C GLU A 50 6.69 4.21 17.81
N GLN A 51 7.75 5.02 17.81
CA GLN A 51 7.72 6.39 18.37
C GLN A 51 6.77 7.34 17.64
N LEU A 52 6.55 7.12 16.34
CA LEU A 52 5.63 7.92 15.53
C LEU A 52 4.16 7.51 15.70
N MET A 53 3.91 6.27 16.17
CA MET A 53 2.55 5.72 16.30
C MET A 53 1.77 6.42 17.41
N THR A 54 0.53 6.75 17.11
CA THR A 54 -0.47 7.31 18.04
C THR A 54 -1.86 6.85 17.58
N ASP A 55 -2.87 7.02 18.44
CA ASP A 55 -4.28 6.74 18.10
C ASP A 55 -4.83 7.59 16.94
N ASN A 56 -4.09 8.61 16.52
CA ASN A 56 -4.44 9.49 15.41
C ASN A 56 -3.79 9.10 14.07
N VAL A 57 -3.02 8.02 14.04
CA VAL A 57 -2.48 7.46 12.80
C VAL A 57 -3.58 6.71 12.07
N GLY A 58 -3.93 7.19 10.86
CA GLY A 58 -4.95 6.59 10.01
C GLY A 58 -4.38 5.73 8.89
N LEU A 59 -3.14 5.98 8.48
CA LEU A 59 -2.49 5.24 7.40
C LEU A 59 -1.00 5.07 7.70
N VAL A 60 -0.52 3.85 7.56
CA VAL A 60 0.91 3.54 7.41
C VAL A 60 1.10 2.91 6.04
N THR A 61 2.02 3.43 5.25
CA THR A 61 2.33 2.84 3.93
C THR A 61 3.82 2.64 3.77
N CYS A 62 4.21 1.47 3.25
CA CYS A 62 5.58 1.20 2.86
C CYS A 62 5.64 0.21 1.68
N MET A 63 6.70 0.31 0.88
CA MET A 63 6.97 -0.68 -0.14
C MET A 63 7.47 -1.99 0.49
N TYR A 64 7.18 -3.12 -0.18
CA TYR A 64 7.70 -4.42 0.25
C TYR A 64 9.18 -4.58 -0.10
N VAL A 65 9.54 -4.23 -1.34
CA VAL A 65 10.91 -4.27 -1.86
C VAL A 65 11.22 -2.93 -2.52
N ASN A 66 12.35 -2.33 -2.17
CA ASN A 66 12.75 -1.08 -2.80
C ASN A 66 13.16 -1.31 -4.26
N ASN A 67 12.60 -0.51 -5.15
CA ASN A 67 12.78 -0.64 -6.60
C ASN A 67 14.18 -0.24 -7.12
N VAL A 68 14.99 0.44 -6.30
CA VAL A 68 16.35 0.88 -6.66
C VAL A 68 17.40 0.00 -6.00
N MET A 69 17.29 -0.22 -4.69
CA MET A 69 18.30 -0.93 -3.90
C MET A 69 17.99 -2.43 -3.75
N GLY A 70 16.76 -2.88 -4.06
CA GLY A 70 16.35 -4.27 -3.84
C GLY A 70 16.16 -4.64 -2.37
N GLN A 71 16.22 -3.67 -1.45
CA GLN A 71 16.09 -3.94 -0.03
C GLN A 71 14.67 -4.36 0.32
N ILE A 72 14.55 -5.52 1.00
CA ILE A 72 13.28 -6.06 1.51
C ILE A 72 12.95 -5.37 2.83
N GLN A 73 11.73 -4.87 2.97
CA GLN A 73 11.27 -4.18 4.17
C GLN A 73 10.70 -5.18 5.19
N PRO A 74 10.76 -4.89 6.50
CA PRO A 74 10.30 -5.76 7.58
C PRO A 74 8.77 -5.71 7.74
N ILE A 75 8.02 -6.15 6.70
CA ILE A 75 6.55 -6.05 6.63
C ILE A 75 5.86 -6.78 7.78
N LYS A 76 6.35 -7.97 8.14
CA LYS A 76 5.80 -8.77 9.24
C LYS A 76 5.92 -8.07 10.58
N GLU A 77 7.08 -7.48 10.86
CA GLU A 77 7.37 -6.75 12.09
C GLU A 77 6.50 -5.48 12.16
N ILE A 78 6.39 -4.75 11.06
CA ILE A 78 5.50 -3.57 10.95
C ILE A 78 4.05 -4.01 11.20
N GLY A 79 3.57 -5.05 10.54
CA GLY A 79 2.21 -5.56 10.73
C GLY A 79 1.95 -6.01 12.17
N SER A 80 2.96 -6.60 12.84
CA SER A 80 2.85 -7.01 14.24
C SER A 80 2.74 -5.81 15.18
N LEU A 81 3.50 -4.75 14.95
CA LEU A 81 3.40 -3.50 15.68
C LEU A 81 2.01 -2.87 15.51
N LEU A 82 1.52 -2.82 14.28
CA LEU A 82 0.27 -2.13 13.93
C LEU A 82 -0.99 -2.84 14.48
N LYS A 83 -0.91 -4.10 14.89
CA LYS A 83 -2.01 -4.78 15.63
C LYS A 83 -2.50 -4.00 16.85
N GLN A 84 -1.62 -3.23 17.48
CA GLN A 84 -1.96 -2.44 18.66
C GLN A 84 -2.71 -1.13 18.30
N TYR A 85 -2.77 -0.80 17.01
CA TYR A 85 -3.35 0.44 16.50
C TYR A 85 -4.47 0.15 15.48
N PRO A 86 -5.64 -0.32 15.93
CA PRO A 86 -6.69 -0.84 15.05
C PRO A 86 -7.34 0.21 14.13
N LYS A 87 -7.02 1.49 14.31
CA LYS A 87 -7.45 2.56 13.40
C LYS A 87 -6.49 2.79 12.25
N ALA A 88 -5.24 2.31 12.36
CA ALA A 88 -4.21 2.50 11.36
C ALA A 88 -4.38 1.45 10.26
N HIS A 89 -4.71 1.91 9.05
CA HIS A 89 -4.70 1.07 7.86
C HIS A 89 -3.25 0.85 7.41
N PHE A 90 -2.84 -0.39 7.25
CA PHE A 90 -1.52 -0.74 6.73
C PHE A 90 -1.61 -1.09 5.25
N HIS A 91 -1.07 -0.20 4.40
CA HIS A 91 -0.94 -0.41 2.96
C HIS A 91 0.48 -0.79 2.59
N VAL A 92 0.63 -1.77 1.70
CA VAL A 92 1.93 -2.20 1.17
C VAL A 92 1.98 -2.03 -0.35
N ASP A 93 2.99 -1.32 -0.84
CA ASP A 93 3.35 -1.38 -2.27
C ASP A 93 4.16 -2.66 -2.53
N GLY A 94 3.49 -3.68 -3.05
CA GLY A 94 4.06 -4.99 -3.37
C GLY A 94 4.62 -5.11 -4.79
N VAL A 95 4.68 -4.02 -5.54
CA VAL A 95 5.00 -4.00 -6.99
C VAL A 95 6.31 -4.71 -7.33
N GLN A 96 7.31 -4.64 -6.47
CA GLN A 96 8.59 -5.29 -6.71
C GLN A 96 8.74 -6.67 -6.05
N ALA A 97 7.72 -7.15 -5.33
CA ALA A 97 7.78 -8.42 -4.59
C ALA A 97 7.05 -9.56 -5.31
N LEU A 98 5.86 -9.31 -5.87
CA LEU A 98 5.02 -10.34 -6.49
C LEU A 98 5.77 -11.04 -7.64
N GLY A 99 5.75 -12.38 -7.60
CA GLY A 99 6.43 -13.23 -8.59
C GLY A 99 7.95 -13.29 -8.46
N LYS A 100 8.55 -12.64 -7.45
CA LYS A 100 10.01 -12.61 -7.25
C LYS A 100 10.45 -13.20 -5.92
N ILE A 101 9.66 -12.99 -4.85
CA ILE A 101 9.93 -13.51 -3.51
C ILE A 101 8.64 -13.97 -2.84
N PRO A 102 8.70 -14.93 -1.90
CA PRO A 102 7.57 -15.22 -1.03
C PRO A 102 7.18 -14.00 -0.21
N MET A 103 5.89 -13.70 -0.14
CA MET A 103 5.38 -12.54 0.60
C MET A 103 4.69 -12.97 1.90
N GLN A 104 4.94 -12.22 2.95
CA GLN A 104 4.26 -12.34 4.25
C GLN A 104 3.37 -11.11 4.42
N LEU A 105 2.05 -11.32 4.37
CA LEU A 105 1.05 -10.23 4.38
C LEU A 105 0.17 -10.28 5.64
N GLU A 106 0.62 -10.95 6.70
CA GLU A 106 -0.09 -10.97 7.97
C GLU A 106 -0.22 -9.55 8.54
N ASN A 107 -1.46 -9.17 8.86
CA ASN A 107 -1.82 -7.85 9.37
C ASN A 107 -1.60 -6.68 8.38
N VAL A 108 -1.49 -6.97 7.09
CA VAL A 108 -1.57 -5.98 6.02
C VAL A 108 -3.05 -5.83 5.63
N ASN A 109 -3.55 -4.59 5.60
CA ASN A 109 -4.94 -4.29 5.25
C ASN A 109 -5.15 -4.19 3.74
N SER A 110 -4.13 -3.71 3.02
CA SER A 110 -4.18 -3.68 1.56
C SER A 110 -2.79 -3.76 0.94
N VAL A 111 -2.72 -4.31 -0.27
CA VAL A 111 -1.48 -4.38 -1.04
C VAL A 111 -1.75 -4.09 -2.51
N SER A 112 -0.88 -3.32 -3.14
CA SER A 112 -0.95 -2.97 -4.55
C SER A 112 0.15 -3.63 -5.38
N PHE A 113 -0.19 -3.98 -6.64
CA PHE A 113 0.75 -4.56 -7.60
C PHE A 113 0.57 -3.95 -9.00
N SER A 114 1.63 -4.05 -9.82
CA SER A 114 1.61 -3.64 -11.22
C SER A 114 1.95 -4.82 -12.12
N GLY A 115 1.03 -5.20 -13.02
CA GLY A 115 1.14 -6.40 -13.86
C GLY A 115 2.45 -6.49 -14.65
N HIS A 116 2.91 -5.38 -15.22
CA HIS A 116 4.14 -5.34 -16.01
C HIS A 116 5.44 -5.59 -15.21
N LYS A 117 5.38 -5.69 -13.88
CA LYS A 117 6.55 -6.00 -13.03
C LYS A 117 6.73 -7.50 -12.76
N PHE A 118 5.73 -8.31 -13.12
CA PHE A 118 5.79 -9.77 -13.08
C PHE A 118 5.33 -10.41 -14.40
N ASN A 119 5.87 -9.91 -15.51
CA ASN A 119 5.68 -10.41 -16.89
C ASN A 119 4.28 -10.21 -17.48
N GLY A 120 3.39 -9.45 -16.83
CA GLY A 120 2.09 -9.08 -17.38
C GLY A 120 2.17 -7.90 -18.35
N LEU A 121 1.04 -7.58 -18.98
CA LEU A 121 0.94 -6.43 -19.87
C LEU A 121 0.97 -5.11 -19.08
N LYS A 122 1.38 -4.04 -19.75
CA LYS A 122 1.31 -2.67 -19.19
C LYS A 122 -0.15 -2.19 -19.10
N GLY A 123 -0.43 -1.29 -18.18
CA GLY A 123 -1.76 -0.69 -18.01
C GLY A 123 -2.69 -1.45 -17.06
N GLN A 124 -2.21 -2.49 -16.37
CA GLN A 124 -2.93 -3.20 -15.33
C GLN A 124 -2.28 -3.06 -13.96
N GLY A 125 -3.12 -2.94 -12.94
CA GLY A 125 -2.76 -3.04 -11.54
C GLY A 125 -3.73 -3.94 -10.80
N ILE A 126 -3.31 -4.41 -9.64
CA ILE A 126 -4.12 -5.18 -8.70
C ILE A 126 -4.08 -4.45 -7.38
N LEU A 127 -5.24 -4.34 -6.73
CA LEU A 127 -5.36 -3.94 -5.34
C LEU A 127 -6.06 -5.07 -4.59
N ILE A 128 -5.37 -5.66 -3.64
CA ILE A 128 -5.95 -6.64 -2.70
C ILE A 128 -6.26 -5.88 -1.42
N ILE A 129 -7.45 -6.10 -0.87
CA ILE A 129 -7.96 -5.39 0.31
C ILE A 129 -8.56 -6.42 1.26
N ASP A 130 -8.32 -6.29 2.57
CA ASP A 130 -9.04 -7.05 3.58
C ASP A 130 -10.54 -6.71 3.50
N ASN A 131 -11.41 -7.72 3.50
CA ASN A 131 -12.87 -7.58 3.44
C ASN A 131 -13.48 -6.66 4.50
N LYS A 132 -12.76 -6.37 5.58
CA LYS A 132 -13.19 -5.47 6.64
C LYS A 132 -12.99 -3.99 6.31
N GLU A 133 -12.14 -3.70 5.32
CA GLU A 133 -11.81 -2.33 4.95
C GLU A 133 -12.87 -1.73 4.03
N LYS A 134 -13.26 -0.50 4.33
CA LYS A 134 -14.16 0.29 3.48
C LYS A 134 -13.34 1.27 2.68
N ILE A 135 -13.30 1.06 1.37
CA ILE A 135 -12.66 2.00 0.43
C ILE A 135 -13.75 2.73 -0.32
N GLU A 136 -13.68 4.05 -0.33
CA GLU A 136 -14.55 4.87 -1.15
C GLU A 136 -14.03 4.91 -2.59
N PRO A 137 -14.93 4.79 -3.59
CA PRO A 137 -14.52 4.85 -4.99
C PRO A 137 -13.99 6.23 -5.35
N THR A 138 -12.91 6.28 -6.12
CA THR A 138 -12.40 7.51 -6.74
C THR A 138 -12.80 7.65 -8.21
N VAL A 139 -13.30 6.56 -8.82
CA VAL A 139 -13.84 6.52 -10.18
C VAL A 139 -15.28 6.01 -10.11
N PHE A 140 -16.23 6.87 -10.44
CA PHE A 140 -17.67 6.58 -10.37
C PHE A 140 -18.21 6.08 -11.72
N GLY A 141 -19.27 5.26 -11.69
CA GLY A 141 -19.91 4.74 -12.90
C GLY A 141 -20.76 3.48 -12.63
N GLY A 142 -20.60 2.44 -13.43
CA GLY A 142 -21.46 1.25 -13.47
C GLY A 142 -21.27 0.23 -12.36
N GLY A 143 -20.49 0.53 -11.31
CA GLY A 143 -20.37 -0.35 -10.14
C GLY A 143 -19.45 -1.58 -10.32
N GLN A 144 -18.61 -1.61 -11.35
CA GLN A 144 -17.62 -2.68 -11.54
C GLN A 144 -16.62 -2.71 -10.37
N GLU A 145 -15.89 -3.83 -10.24
CA GLU A 145 -14.94 -4.08 -9.16
C GLU A 145 -15.57 -3.81 -7.77
N TYR A 146 -16.73 -4.42 -7.54
CA TYR A 146 -17.49 -4.30 -6.28
C TYR A 146 -17.87 -2.84 -5.93
N GLY A 147 -18.03 -1.97 -6.94
CA GLY A 147 -18.32 -0.56 -6.75
C GLY A 147 -17.11 0.32 -6.39
N ILE A 148 -15.94 -0.26 -6.23
CA ILE A 148 -14.72 0.46 -5.83
C ILE A 148 -14.06 1.15 -7.03
N ARG A 149 -14.08 0.51 -8.20
CA ARG A 149 -13.47 1.05 -9.43
C ARG A 149 -14.36 0.78 -10.63
N SER A 150 -15.16 1.75 -11.00
CA SER A 150 -16.06 1.65 -12.16
C SER A 150 -15.29 1.70 -13.49
N GLY A 151 -15.85 1.06 -14.50
CA GLY A 151 -15.34 0.98 -15.86
C GLY A 151 -15.43 -0.45 -16.40
N THR A 152 -15.67 -0.60 -17.70
CA THR A 152 -15.78 -1.92 -18.35
C THR A 152 -14.51 -2.72 -18.11
N VAL A 153 -14.70 -3.93 -17.60
CA VAL A 153 -13.58 -4.85 -17.31
C VAL A 153 -12.88 -5.26 -18.62
N ASN A 154 -11.57 -5.09 -18.65
CA ASN A 154 -10.75 -5.53 -19.78
C ASN A 154 -10.42 -7.02 -19.62
N LEU A 155 -11.30 -7.88 -20.14
CA LEU A 155 -11.18 -9.33 -20.00
C LEU A 155 -9.86 -9.88 -20.55
N ALA A 156 -9.44 -9.41 -21.73
CA ALA A 156 -8.20 -9.89 -22.36
C ALA A 156 -6.97 -9.59 -21.50
N MET A 157 -6.93 -8.39 -20.91
CA MET A 157 -5.84 -8.02 -20.01
C MET A 157 -5.90 -8.80 -18.70
N ASN A 158 -7.09 -9.04 -18.14
CA ASN A 158 -7.21 -9.83 -16.90
C ASN A 158 -6.76 -11.27 -17.11
N VAL A 159 -7.12 -11.90 -18.26
CA VAL A 159 -6.62 -13.23 -18.60
C VAL A 159 -5.09 -13.25 -18.75
N SER A 160 -4.51 -12.24 -19.39
CA SER A 160 -3.05 -12.14 -19.51
C SER A 160 -2.36 -11.97 -18.17
N LEU A 161 -2.99 -11.24 -17.24
CA LEU A 161 -2.49 -11.04 -15.89
C LEU A 161 -2.46 -12.35 -15.09
N VAL A 162 -3.57 -13.10 -15.12
CA VAL A 162 -3.65 -14.44 -14.50
C VAL A 162 -2.57 -15.35 -15.07
N LYS A 163 -2.40 -15.35 -16.41
CA LYS A 163 -1.37 -16.17 -17.04
C LYS A 163 0.05 -15.80 -16.61
N ALA A 164 0.31 -14.51 -16.42
CA ALA A 164 1.60 -14.04 -15.89
C ALA A 164 1.86 -14.46 -14.43
N MET A 165 0.81 -14.71 -13.64
CA MET A 165 0.93 -15.20 -12.26
C MET A 165 1.18 -16.70 -12.16
N GLU A 166 0.94 -17.47 -13.25
CA GLU A 166 1.18 -18.91 -13.31
C GLU A 166 2.62 -19.28 -13.69
N ILE A 167 3.41 -18.31 -14.14
CA ILE A 167 4.79 -18.51 -14.60
C ILE A 167 5.77 -18.28 -13.43
#